data_88119b21b70c26735f5b19fd30db00ff
#
_entry.id   88119b21b70c26735f5b19fd30db00ff
#
_cell.length_a   1.000
_cell.length_b   1.000
_cell.length_c   1.000
_cell.angle_alpha   90.00
_cell.angle_beta   90.00
_cell.angle_gamma   90.00
#
_symmetry.space_group_name_H-M   'P 1'
#
loop_
_entity.id
_entity.type
_entity.pdbx_description
1 polymer ?
#
loop_
_entity_poly.entity_id
_entity_poly.type
_entity_poly.pdbx_seq_one_letter_code
_entity_poly.pdbx_strand_id
1 'polypeptide(L)'
;MNPGGGQTERDAAPNKLSLRGFEVIDAAKAAVERSCPRTVSCADIVAFAARDSVGLTGSVAYQVPAGRRDGRVSNESETVDLPPPSSTAKELTDLFAAKNLTLEDMVVLSGAHTVGRSFCNSFVGRVWNQTATPPAAIVRRRRRRSSIFLAASSRSVLMPHHRVCRWTRG
;
A
#
# COMPACT_ATOMS: atom_id res chain seq x y z
N MET A 1 -11.81 -0.97 -19.41
CA MET A 1 -11.36 -0.40 -20.71
C MET A 1 -11.55 1.10 -20.63
N ASN A 2 -10.61 1.87 -21.11
CA ASN A 2 -10.76 3.33 -21.17
C ASN A 2 -11.43 3.70 -22.51
N PRO A 3 -12.68 4.18 -22.54
CA PRO A 3 -13.41 4.45 -23.80
C PRO A 3 -12.74 5.51 -24.67
N GLY A 4 -11.78 6.28 -24.13
CA GLY A 4 -11.07 7.36 -24.81
C GLY A 4 -9.65 7.02 -25.30
N GLY A 5 -9.19 5.78 -25.21
CA GLY A 5 -7.86 5.35 -25.67
C GLY A 5 -6.67 5.90 -24.87
N GLY A 6 -6.90 6.57 -23.73
CA GLY A 6 -5.85 7.07 -22.84
C GLY A 6 -5.27 5.98 -21.92
N GLN A 7 -4.20 6.31 -21.22
CA GLN A 7 -3.59 5.42 -20.24
C GLN A 7 -4.52 5.19 -19.05
N THR A 8 -4.51 3.97 -18.52
CA THR A 8 -5.33 3.59 -17.36
C THR A 8 -4.62 3.91 -16.05
N GLU A 9 -5.35 3.91 -14.94
CA GLU A 9 -4.77 4.03 -13.59
C GLU A 9 -3.69 2.99 -13.32
N ARG A 10 -3.81 1.80 -13.91
CA ARG A 10 -2.79 0.74 -13.83
C ARG A 10 -1.47 1.15 -14.46
N ASP A 11 -1.51 1.95 -15.53
CA ASP A 11 -0.34 2.37 -16.30
C ASP A 11 0.32 3.62 -15.71
N ALA A 12 -0.35 4.29 -14.77
CA ALA A 12 0.15 5.47 -14.09
C ALA A 12 1.47 5.21 -13.35
N ALA A 13 2.32 6.22 -13.27
CA ALA A 13 3.66 6.11 -12.71
C ALA A 13 3.71 5.50 -11.28
N PRO A 14 2.80 5.85 -10.33
CA PRO A 14 2.81 5.26 -9.00
C PRO A 14 2.42 3.77 -9.00
N ASN A 15 1.71 3.30 -10.03
CA ASN A 15 1.12 1.96 -10.08
C ASN A 15 1.92 0.98 -10.95
N LYS A 16 2.43 1.42 -12.09
CA LYS A 16 2.97 0.59 -13.17
C LYS A 16 4.02 -0.44 -12.76
N LEU A 17 4.90 -0.12 -11.82
CA LEU A 17 5.94 -1.02 -11.33
C LEU A 17 5.73 -1.45 -9.87
N SER A 18 4.71 -0.92 -9.22
CA SER A 18 4.41 -1.11 -7.81
C SER A 18 3.37 -2.20 -7.58
N LEU A 19 2.26 -2.16 -8.31
CA LEU A 19 1.17 -3.10 -8.16
C LEU A 19 1.49 -4.46 -8.79
N ARG A 20 1.06 -5.52 -8.10
CA ARG A 20 1.26 -6.93 -8.49
C ARG A 20 0.07 -7.77 -8.08
N GLY A 21 0.00 -9.02 -8.59
CA GLY A 21 -1.04 -9.96 -8.20
C GLY A 21 -2.35 -9.77 -8.95
N PHE A 22 -2.35 -9.07 -10.08
CA PHE A 22 -3.53 -8.91 -10.93
C PHE A 22 -4.09 -10.28 -11.35
N GLU A 23 -3.20 -11.23 -11.66
CA GLU A 23 -3.53 -12.59 -12.03
C GLU A 23 -4.33 -13.34 -10.94
N VAL A 24 -4.08 -13.04 -9.66
CA VAL A 24 -4.82 -13.61 -8.54
C VAL A 24 -6.25 -13.08 -8.52
N ILE A 25 -6.41 -11.79 -8.71
CA ILE A 25 -7.74 -11.15 -8.76
C ILE A 25 -8.51 -11.62 -9.99
N ASP A 26 -7.86 -11.71 -11.15
CA ASP A 26 -8.47 -12.20 -12.39
C ASP A 26 -8.93 -13.65 -12.24
N ALA A 27 -8.11 -14.53 -11.63
CA ALA A 27 -8.46 -15.90 -11.36
C ALA A 27 -9.65 -16.03 -10.38
N ALA A 28 -9.66 -15.22 -9.32
CA ALA A 28 -10.77 -15.16 -8.36
C ALA A 28 -12.05 -14.70 -9.05
N LYS A 29 -11.98 -13.63 -9.86
CA LYS A 29 -13.12 -13.14 -10.65
C LYS A 29 -13.66 -14.22 -11.59
N ALA A 30 -12.78 -14.87 -12.34
CA ALA A 30 -13.19 -15.96 -13.24
C ALA A 30 -13.85 -17.14 -12.51
N ALA A 31 -13.38 -17.47 -11.31
CA ALA A 31 -13.99 -18.53 -10.50
C ALA A 31 -15.39 -18.14 -10.02
N VAL A 32 -15.56 -16.92 -9.52
CA VAL A 32 -16.87 -16.41 -9.06
C VAL A 32 -17.86 -16.29 -10.20
N GLU A 33 -17.43 -15.83 -11.38
CA GLU A 33 -18.29 -15.69 -12.56
C GLU A 33 -18.84 -17.04 -13.08
N ARG A 34 -18.14 -18.15 -12.87
CA ARG A 34 -18.67 -19.46 -13.19
C ARG A 34 -19.82 -19.90 -12.31
N SER A 35 -19.85 -19.45 -11.07
CA SER A 35 -20.86 -19.86 -10.08
C SER A 35 -21.99 -18.84 -9.95
N CYS A 36 -21.65 -17.56 -10.03
CA CYS A 36 -22.55 -16.43 -9.82
C CYS A 36 -22.31 -15.33 -10.87
N PRO A 37 -22.72 -15.52 -12.13
CA PRO A 37 -22.43 -14.58 -13.22
C PRO A 37 -22.92 -13.16 -12.92
N ARG A 38 -22.08 -12.17 -13.10
CA ARG A 38 -22.36 -10.72 -12.97
C ARG A 38 -22.90 -10.30 -11.59
N THR A 39 -22.63 -11.07 -10.55
CA THR A 39 -23.14 -10.81 -9.20
C THR A 39 -22.13 -10.08 -8.32
N VAL A 40 -20.84 -10.46 -8.40
CA VAL A 40 -19.80 -9.93 -7.53
C VAL A 40 -18.87 -9.01 -8.31
N SER A 41 -18.65 -7.79 -7.81
CA SER A 41 -17.75 -6.81 -8.43
C SER A 41 -16.26 -7.15 -8.22
N CYS A 42 -15.39 -6.67 -9.09
CA CYS A 42 -13.94 -6.75 -8.85
C CYS A 42 -13.54 -5.94 -7.61
N ALA A 43 -14.21 -4.83 -7.33
CA ALA A 43 -13.97 -4.02 -6.14
C ALA A 43 -14.21 -4.81 -4.84
N ASP A 44 -15.26 -5.64 -4.78
CA ASP A 44 -15.49 -6.53 -3.64
C ASP A 44 -14.44 -7.64 -3.57
N ILE A 45 -14.06 -8.22 -4.70
CA ILE A 45 -13.02 -9.25 -4.75
C ILE A 45 -11.70 -8.71 -4.19
N VAL A 46 -11.28 -7.49 -4.57
CA VAL A 46 -10.06 -6.86 -4.06
C VAL A 46 -10.16 -6.64 -2.55
N ALA A 47 -11.30 -6.14 -2.05
CA ALA A 47 -11.50 -5.92 -0.62
C ALA A 47 -11.46 -7.24 0.19
N PHE A 48 -12.07 -8.30 -0.32
CA PHE A 48 -12.03 -9.62 0.32
C PHE A 48 -10.65 -10.25 0.25
N ALA A 49 -9.93 -10.11 -0.85
CA ALA A 49 -8.55 -10.58 -0.99
C ALA A 49 -7.62 -9.88 0.02
N ALA A 50 -7.80 -8.57 0.26
CA ALA A 50 -7.07 -7.85 1.28
C ALA A 50 -7.34 -8.41 2.68
N ARG A 51 -8.63 -8.61 3.06
CA ARG A 51 -9.03 -9.24 4.32
C ARG A 51 -8.40 -10.62 4.49
N ASP A 52 -8.49 -11.45 3.47
CA ASP A 52 -8.03 -12.83 3.53
C ASP A 52 -6.50 -12.90 3.62
N SER A 53 -5.78 -12.00 2.94
CA SER A 53 -4.33 -11.91 3.05
C SER A 53 -3.88 -11.52 4.46
N VAL A 54 -4.63 -10.64 5.14
CA VAL A 54 -4.39 -10.30 6.54
C VAL A 54 -4.58 -11.52 7.44
N GLY A 55 -5.66 -12.28 7.25
CA GLY A 55 -5.90 -13.54 7.96
C GLY A 55 -4.79 -14.58 7.75
N LEU A 56 -4.36 -14.77 6.50
CA LEU A 56 -3.29 -15.69 6.14
C LEU A 56 -1.91 -15.30 6.71
N THR A 57 -1.70 -14.03 6.99
CA THR A 57 -0.46 -13.54 7.64
C THR A 57 -0.48 -13.62 9.16
N GLY A 58 -1.52 -14.25 9.75
CA GLY A 58 -1.61 -14.50 11.18
C GLY A 58 -2.17 -13.33 12.00
N SER A 59 -2.86 -12.41 11.35
CA SER A 59 -3.54 -11.29 12.02
C SER A 59 -5.01 -11.61 12.32
N VAL A 60 -5.68 -10.69 13.02
CA VAL A 60 -7.09 -10.84 13.40
C VAL A 60 -8.00 -10.76 12.17
N ALA A 61 -8.94 -11.68 12.07
CA ALA A 61 -9.99 -11.60 11.06
C ALA A 61 -10.92 -10.42 11.36
N TYR A 62 -11.25 -9.65 10.34
CA TYR A 62 -12.20 -8.55 10.42
C TYR A 62 -13.28 -8.67 9.33
N GLN A 63 -14.43 -8.10 9.58
CA GLN A 63 -15.52 -8.14 8.62
C GLN A 63 -15.37 -7.04 7.58
N VAL A 64 -15.67 -7.39 6.33
CA VAL A 64 -15.68 -6.46 5.20
C VAL A 64 -17.08 -6.48 4.59
N PRO A 65 -17.80 -5.35 4.59
CA PRO A 65 -19.11 -5.27 3.95
C PRO A 65 -18.98 -5.47 2.43
N ALA A 66 -19.94 -6.14 1.83
CA ALA A 66 -20.08 -6.30 0.39
C ALA A 66 -20.93 -5.19 -0.23
N GLY A 67 -20.95 -5.11 -1.56
CA GLY A 67 -21.83 -4.23 -2.31
C GLY A 67 -21.12 -3.08 -3.03
N ARG A 68 -19.80 -3.11 -3.12
CA ARG A 68 -19.03 -2.16 -3.95
C ARG A 68 -19.35 -2.38 -5.42
N ARG A 69 -19.31 -1.30 -6.17
CA ARG A 69 -19.46 -1.34 -7.62
C ARG A 69 -18.13 -1.06 -8.29
N ASP A 70 -17.94 -1.66 -9.46
CA ASP A 70 -16.78 -1.37 -10.30
C ASP A 70 -16.92 0.01 -10.95
N GLY A 71 -15.78 0.72 -11.08
CA GLY A 71 -15.71 1.97 -11.82
C GLY A 71 -16.01 1.77 -13.31
N ARG A 72 -16.53 2.81 -13.94
CA ARG A 72 -16.83 2.80 -15.38
C ARG A 72 -15.68 3.34 -16.22
N VAL A 73 -14.81 4.11 -15.62
CA VAL A 73 -13.67 4.78 -16.24
C VAL A 73 -12.43 4.47 -15.42
N SER A 74 -11.30 4.33 -16.07
CA SER A 74 -9.98 4.24 -15.44
C SER A 74 -9.07 5.23 -16.16
N ASN A 75 -8.64 6.28 -15.49
CA ASN A 75 -7.87 7.36 -16.06
C ASN A 75 -6.59 7.61 -15.24
N GLU A 76 -5.44 7.60 -15.91
CA GLU A 76 -4.16 7.86 -15.28
C GLU A 76 -4.13 9.17 -14.47
N SER A 77 -4.77 10.23 -14.99
CA SER A 77 -4.79 11.54 -14.32
C SER A 77 -5.46 11.54 -12.95
N GLU A 78 -6.31 10.56 -12.64
CA GLU A 78 -6.96 10.45 -11.33
C GLU A 78 -6.01 9.93 -10.24
N THR A 79 -4.86 9.37 -10.63
CA THR A 79 -3.86 8.89 -9.67
C THR A 79 -3.04 10.00 -9.00
N VAL A 80 -3.20 11.24 -9.43
CA VAL A 80 -2.56 12.43 -8.80
C VAL A 80 -2.97 12.59 -7.33
N ASP A 81 -4.14 12.10 -6.98
CA ASP A 81 -4.66 12.13 -5.60
C ASP A 81 -4.01 11.09 -4.66
N LEU A 82 -3.18 10.18 -5.19
CA LEU A 82 -2.46 9.23 -4.35
C LEU A 82 -1.35 9.95 -3.55
N PRO A 83 -1.34 9.84 -2.22
CA PRO A 83 -0.33 10.48 -1.39
C PRO A 83 1.07 9.98 -1.73
N PRO A 84 2.02 10.85 -2.12
CA PRO A 84 3.38 10.43 -2.40
C PRO A 84 4.14 10.08 -1.10
N PRO A 85 5.16 9.21 -1.17
CA PRO A 85 5.92 8.78 0.01
C PRO A 85 6.76 9.91 0.64
N SER A 86 6.92 11.03 -0.05
CA SER A 86 7.63 12.23 0.42
C SER A 86 6.76 13.18 1.23
N SER A 87 5.44 13.00 1.25
CA SER A 87 4.52 13.91 1.93
C SER A 87 4.77 13.98 3.43
N THR A 88 4.61 15.19 3.96
CA THR A 88 4.60 15.45 5.41
C THR A 88 3.31 14.96 6.05
N ALA A 89 3.29 14.82 7.38
CA ALA A 89 2.09 14.42 8.10
C ALA A 89 0.92 15.41 7.89
N LYS A 90 1.23 16.72 7.78
CA LYS A 90 0.22 17.74 7.52
C LYS A 90 -0.39 17.58 6.13
N GLU A 91 0.43 17.46 5.10
CA GLU A 91 -0.03 17.24 3.72
C GLU A 91 -0.88 15.97 3.61
N LEU A 92 -0.47 14.89 4.27
CA LEU A 92 -1.25 13.65 4.31
C LEU A 92 -2.62 13.86 4.97
N THR A 93 -2.66 14.58 6.09
CA THR A 93 -3.92 14.89 6.77
C THR A 93 -4.85 15.69 5.86
N ASP A 94 -4.33 16.70 5.16
CA ASP A 94 -5.10 17.52 4.26
C ASP A 94 -5.62 16.71 3.04
N LEU A 95 -4.80 15.82 2.47
CA LEU A 95 -5.20 14.92 1.37
C LEU A 95 -6.29 13.93 1.80
N PHE A 96 -6.17 13.35 3.00
CA PHE A 96 -7.19 12.43 3.53
C PHE A 96 -8.50 13.17 3.83
N ALA A 97 -8.43 14.36 4.41
CA ALA A 97 -9.60 15.19 4.66
C ALA A 97 -10.34 15.56 3.36
N ALA A 98 -9.63 15.84 2.27
CA ALA A 98 -10.22 16.09 0.96
C ALA A 98 -11.02 14.90 0.40
N LYS A 99 -10.75 13.68 0.89
CA LYS A 99 -11.50 12.45 0.57
C LYS A 99 -12.50 12.05 1.65
N ASN A 100 -12.82 12.96 2.59
CA ASN A 100 -13.68 12.71 3.76
C ASN A 100 -13.16 11.58 4.67
N LEU A 101 -11.84 11.40 4.74
CA LEU A 101 -11.18 10.46 5.63
C LEU A 101 -10.57 11.22 6.81
N THR A 102 -10.64 10.60 7.98
CA THR A 102 -10.15 11.17 9.24
C THR A 102 -8.64 10.95 9.43
N LEU A 103 -8.06 11.62 10.41
CA LEU A 103 -6.69 11.34 10.85
C LEU A 103 -6.51 9.89 11.31
N GLU A 104 -7.52 9.32 11.96
CA GLU A 104 -7.51 7.91 12.39
C GLU A 104 -7.48 6.98 11.18
N ASP A 105 -8.31 7.24 10.16
CA ASP A 105 -8.28 6.49 8.90
C ASP A 105 -6.89 6.54 8.24
N MET A 106 -6.25 7.70 8.23
CA MET A 106 -4.89 7.85 7.70
C MET A 106 -3.89 6.95 8.45
N VAL A 107 -3.95 6.91 9.77
CA VAL A 107 -3.05 6.07 10.59
C VAL A 107 -3.31 4.59 10.35
N VAL A 108 -4.58 4.18 10.34
CA VAL A 108 -4.98 2.77 10.11
C VAL A 108 -4.59 2.30 8.72
N LEU A 109 -4.89 3.08 7.67
CA LEU A 109 -4.56 2.74 6.30
C LEU A 109 -3.05 2.75 6.05
N SER A 110 -2.30 3.63 6.70
CA SER A 110 -0.82 3.60 6.66
C SER A 110 -0.26 2.31 7.27
N GLY A 111 -0.96 1.73 8.25
CA GLY A 111 -0.61 0.46 8.88
C GLY A 111 -0.58 -0.73 7.92
N ALA A 112 -1.34 -0.70 6.83
CA ALA A 112 -1.34 -1.73 5.79
C ALA A 112 0.04 -1.91 5.13
N HIS A 113 0.87 -0.85 5.12
CA HIS A 113 2.22 -0.87 4.56
C HIS A 113 3.27 -1.55 5.46
N THR A 114 2.89 -2.17 6.56
CA THR A 114 3.79 -2.98 7.39
C THR A 114 4.17 -4.32 6.74
N VAL A 115 3.42 -4.75 5.73
CA VAL A 115 3.67 -5.97 4.96
C VAL A 115 3.80 -5.62 3.48
N GLY A 116 4.88 -6.09 2.83
CA GLY A 116 5.04 -5.88 1.39
C GLY A 116 6.48 -5.64 0.96
N ARG A 117 6.61 -4.99 -0.19
CA ARG A 117 7.89 -4.58 -0.78
C ARG A 117 7.82 -3.11 -1.17
N SER A 118 8.88 -2.38 -0.97
CA SER A 118 9.02 -1.00 -1.41
C SER A 118 10.33 -0.79 -2.16
N PHE A 119 10.35 0.16 -3.08
CA PHE A 119 11.60 0.64 -3.65
C PHE A 119 12.39 1.43 -2.59
N CYS A 120 13.70 1.22 -2.54
CA CYS A 120 14.55 1.87 -1.53
C CYS A 120 14.46 3.40 -1.59
N ASN A 121 14.32 3.99 -2.77
CA ASN A 121 14.18 5.44 -2.96
C ASN A 121 12.92 6.03 -2.30
N SER A 122 11.87 5.22 -2.09
CA SER A 122 10.63 5.69 -1.46
C SER A 122 10.79 5.98 0.05
N PHE A 123 11.81 5.43 0.71
CA PHE A 123 11.97 5.60 2.16
C PHE A 123 13.40 5.96 2.60
N VAL A 124 14.38 5.94 1.69
CA VAL A 124 15.77 6.24 2.03
C VAL A 124 15.93 7.60 2.69
N GLY A 125 15.23 8.62 2.21
CA GLY A 125 15.23 9.95 2.81
C GLY A 125 14.74 9.95 4.26
N ARG A 126 13.76 9.12 4.60
CA ARG A 126 13.27 8.98 5.98
C ARG A 126 14.26 8.26 6.90
N VAL A 127 15.04 7.34 6.35
CA VAL A 127 16.05 6.60 7.14
C VAL A 127 17.31 7.43 7.37
N TRP A 128 17.76 8.18 6.36
CA TRP A 128 19.04 8.87 6.38
C TRP A 128 18.95 10.38 6.65
N ASN A 129 17.90 11.05 6.12
CA ASN A 129 17.81 12.51 6.16
C ASN A 129 16.88 13.02 7.27
N GLN A 130 16.00 12.18 7.83
CA GLN A 130 15.17 12.54 8.98
C GLN A 130 15.89 12.26 10.32
N THR A 131 17.20 12.39 10.36
CA THR A 131 17.99 12.42 11.59
C THR A 131 17.87 13.76 12.35
N ALA A 132 17.08 14.70 11.85
CA ALA A 132 16.70 15.88 12.60
C ALA A 132 15.80 15.48 13.76
N THR A 133 16.44 14.98 14.80
CA THR A 133 15.96 14.92 16.18
C THR A 133 14.64 14.17 16.41
N PRO A 134 14.63 12.82 16.41
CA PRO A 134 13.65 12.18 17.26
C PRO A 134 14.02 12.53 18.71
N PRO A 135 13.06 12.91 19.57
CA PRO A 135 13.37 13.13 20.97
C PRO A 135 14.09 11.90 21.53
N ALA A 136 15.21 12.08 22.16
CA ALA A 136 16.14 11.04 22.62
C ALA A 136 15.47 9.89 23.42
N ALA A 137 14.28 10.15 23.96
CA ALA A 137 13.42 9.19 24.65
C ALA A 137 12.84 8.08 23.74
N ILE A 138 12.52 8.38 22.46
CA ILE A 138 11.96 7.40 21.52
C ILE A 138 13.05 6.46 21.02
N VAL A 139 14.25 6.96 20.79
CA VAL A 139 15.40 6.17 20.35
C VAL A 139 15.84 5.17 21.44
N ARG A 140 15.81 5.55 22.72
CA ARG A 140 16.21 4.66 23.81
C ARG A 140 15.29 3.46 24.02
N ARG A 141 13.96 3.62 23.83
CA ARG A 141 13.01 2.50 23.98
C ARG A 141 13.06 1.50 22.81
N ARG A 142 13.39 1.95 21.59
CA ARG A 142 13.54 1.06 20.42
C ARG A 142 14.85 0.29 20.40
N ARG A 143 15.94 0.81 20.97
CA ARG A 143 17.26 0.14 20.93
C ARG A 143 17.29 -1.26 21.53
N ARG A 144 16.38 -1.61 22.46
CA ARG A 144 16.34 -2.97 23.04
C ARG A 144 15.58 -4.01 22.20
N ARG A 145 14.77 -3.58 21.21
CA ARG A 145 14.02 -4.52 20.32
C ARG A 145 14.35 -4.39 18.83
N SER A 146 15.11 -3.39 18.43
CA SER A 146 15.35 -3.06 17.02
C SER A 146 16.79 -3.16 16.56
N SER A 147 17.69 -3.72 17.36
CA SER A 147 19.09 -3.97 16.89
C SER A 147 19.13 -4.91 15.68
N ILE A 148 18.16 -5.81 15.57
CA ILE A 148 18.03 -6.72 14.42
C ILE A 148 17.45 -5.99 13.20
N PHE A 149 16.55 -5.03 13.40
CA PHE A 149 15.85 -4.34 12.33
C PHE A 149 16.71 -3.28 11.63
N LEU A 150 17.51 -2.51 12.37
CA LEU A 150 18.44 -1.53 11.80
C LEU A 150 19.65 -2.18 11.11
N ALA A 151 20.11 -3.32 11.61
CA ALA A 151 21.22 -4.07 10.97
C ALA A 151 20.77 -4.69 9.63
N ALA A 152 19.53 -5.18 9.53
CA ALA A 152 18.98 -5.68 8.27
C ALA A 152 18.72 -4.54 7.26
N SER A 153 18.26 -3.38 7.72
CA SER A 153 18.03 -2.19 6.89
C SER A 153 19.35 -1.60 6.37
N SER A 154 20.39 -1.50 7.21
CA SER A 154 21.69 -0.96 6.80
C SER A 154 22.40 -1.80 5.75
N ARG A 155 22.25 -3.13 5.79
CA ARG A 155 22.82 -4.01 4.77
C ARG A 155 22.06 -3.96 3.44
N SER A 156 20.77 -3.63 3.45
CA SER A 156 19.95 -3.50 2.23
C SER A 156 20.15 -2.16 1.51
N VAL A 157 20.58 -1.13 2.23
CA VAL A 157 20.75 0.25 1.69
C VAL A 157 22.08 0.42 0.94
N LEU A 158 23.08 -0.45 1.17
CA LEU A 158 24.37 -0.43 0.46
C LEU A 158 24.32 -1.07 -0.94
N MET A 159 23.14 -1.40 -1.47
CA MET A 159 22.99 -2.01 -2.79
C MET A 159 22.63 -0.97 -3.87
N PRO A 160 23.13 -1.12 -5.12
CA PRO A 160 22.94 -0.14 -6.19
C PRO A 160 21.49 0.07 -6.60
N HIS A 161 21.21 1.24 -7.13
CA HIS A 161 19.97 1.97 -7.37
C HIS A 161 18.73 1.25 -7.97
N HIS A 162 18.74 -0.08 -8.15
CA HIS A 162 17.64 -0.80 -8.83
C HIS A 162 17.11 -2.05 -8.09
N ARG A 163 17.34 -2.19 -6.78
CA ARG A 163 16.82 -3.36 -6.06
C ARG A 163 15.61 -3.03 -5.18
N VAL A 164 14.65 -3.93 -5.23
CA VAL A 164 13.46 -3.91 -4.36
C VAL A 164 13.85 -4.39 -2.97
N CYS A 165 13.58 -3.60 -1.94
CA CYS A 165 13.78 -4.00 -0.55
C CYS A 165 12.59 -4.84 -0.09
N ARG A 166 12.86 -6.02 0.47
CA ARG A 166 11.83 -6.90 1.01
C ARG A 166 11.65 -6.61 2.50
N TRP A 167 10.41 -6.34 2.90
CA TRP A 167 10.02 -6.32 4.29
C TRP A 167 9.58 -7.72 4.69
N THR A 168 10.26 -8.34 5.64
CA THR A 168 9.80 -9.56 6.29
C THR A 168 9.66 -9.27 7.77
N ARG A 169 8.51 -9.64 8.37
CA ARG A 169 8.44 -9.76 9.82
C ARG A 169 9.44 -10.85 10.26
N GLY A 170 10.40 -10.49 11.11
CA GLY A 170 11.12 -11.46 11.91
C GLY A 170 10.29 -11.82 13.12
#